data_efbbb58c1fd5f90f5b21cc79bc1f1fa2
#
_entry.id   efbbb58c1fd5f90f5b21cc79bc1f1fa2
#
_cell.length_a   1.000
_cell.length_b   1.000
_cell.length_c   1.000
_cell.angle_alpha   90.00
_cell.angle_beta   90.00
_cell.angle_gamma   90.00
#
_symmetry.space_group_name_H-M   'P 1'
#
loop_
_entity.id
_entity.type
_entity.pdbx_description
1 polymer ?
#
loop_
_entity_poly.entity_id
_entity_poly.type
_entity_poly.pdbx_seq_one_letter_code
_entity_poly.pdbx_strand_id
1 'polypeptide(L)'
;MANNKGLKWQLPFLAFLIIGTVLILRKQAPFQTDEGLVFGTMYKITYQSKENLKKDIEAELQKVNNSLSPFNKESVITRINNNEEMTADSMFTYVFRLAKDISQETYGAFDITVAPLVNAWGFGFKNATNIQAHTIDSIRQFVGFEKIDLID
;
A
#
# COMPACT_ATOMS: atom_id res chain seq x y z
N MET A 1 21.12 -62.81 -13.67
CA MET A 1 20.23 -62.19 -14.68
C MET A 1 19.20 -61.34 -13.94
N ALA A 2 19.35 -60.05 -14.01
CA ALA A 2 18.44 -59.11 -13.32
C ALA A 2 17.06 -59.13 -13.97
N ASN A 3 16.03 -59.22 -13.13
CA ASN A 3 14.64 -59.39 -13.55
C ASN A 3 14.07 -58.08 -14.14
N ASN A 4 14.13 -57.92 -15.46
CA ASN A 4 13.69 -56.74 -16.21
C ASN A 4 12.15 -56.58 -16.31
N LYS A 5 11.36 -57.40 -15.59
CA LYS A 5 9.88 -57.30 -15.64
C LYS A 5 9.33 -56.06 -14.96
N GLY A 6 9.97 -55.58 -13.90
CA GLY A 6 9.56 -54.36 -13.20
C GLY A 6 9.79 -53.06 -14.01
N LEU A 7 10.88 -53.03 -14.75
CA LEU A 7 11.28 -51.84 -15.55
C LEU A 7 10.30 -51.52 -16.66
N LYS A 8 9.65 -52.54 -17.24
CA LYS A 8 8.67 -52.37 -18.35
C LYS A 8 7.39 -51.62 -17.93
N TRP A 9 7.01 -51.70 -16.66
CA TRP A 9 5.86 -50.98 -16.11
C TRP A 9 6.23 -49.63 -15.50
N GLN A 10 7.43 -49.47 -15.02
CA GLN A 10 7.93 -48.21 -14.43
C GLN A 10 8.12 -47.13 -15.48
N LEU A 11 8.57 -47.47 -16.70
CA LEU A 11 8.77 -46.51 -17.79
C LEU A 11 7.48 -45.79 -18.24
N PRO A 12 6.37 -46.52 -18.56
CA PRO A 12 5.12 -45.84 -18.93
C PRO A 12 4.52 -45.03 -17.80
N PHE A 13 4.64 -45.48 -16.52
CA PHE A 13 4.22 -44.73 -15.36
C PHE A 13 5.03 -43.43 -15.20
N LEU A 14 6.34 -43.48 -15.34
CA LEU A 14 7.20 -42.30 -15.30
C LEU A 14 6.87 -41.33 -16.44
N ALA A 15 6.67 -41.86 -17.67
CA ALA A 15 6.25 -41.05 -18.81
C ALA A 15 4.91 -40.35 -18.56
N PHE A 16 3.94 -41.04 -17.97
CA PHE A 16 2.65 -40.45 -17.58
C PHE A 16 2.81 -39.32 -16.56
N LEU A 17 3.65 -39.54 -15.53
CA LEU A 17 3.93 -38.48 -14.54
C LEU A 17 4.59 -37.26 -15.18
N ILE A 18 5.59 -37.47 -16.06
CA ILE A 18 6.27 -36.39 -16.77
C ILE A 18 5.29 -35.62 -17.66
N ILE A 19 4.48 -36.32 -18.45
CA ILE A 19 3.47 -35.70 -19.31
C ILE A 19 2.45 -34.92 -18.47
N GLY A 20 1.94 -35.53 -17.39
CA GLY A 20 1.02 -34.87 -16.46
C GLY A 20 1.61 -33.59 -15.86
N THR A 21 2.85 -33.64 -15.39
CA THR A 21 3.56 -32.49 -14.85
C THR A 21 3.73 -31.39 -15.90
N VAL A 22 4.17 -31.76 -17.13
CA VAL A 22 4.33 -30.81 -18.23
C VAL A 22 3.01 -30.15 -18.61
N LEU A 23 1.91 -30.90 -18.63
CA LEU A 23 0.58 -30.35 -18.93
C LEU A 23 0.10 -29.39 -17.84
N ILE A 24 0.36 -29.70 -16.56
CA ILE A 24 0.03 -28.81 -15.44
C ILE A 24 0.86 -27.51 -15.53
N LEU A 25 2.18 -27.64 -15.74
CA LEU A 25 3.06 -26.47 -15.83
C LEU A 25 2.71 -25.57 -17.04
N ARG A 26 2.30 -26.14 -18.17
CA ARG A 26 1.85 -25.36 -19.34
C ARG A 26 0.52 -24.63 -19.12
N LYS A 27 -0.31 -25.07 -18.18
CA LYS A 27 -1.56 -24.37 -17.83
C LYS A 27 -1.34 -23.19 -16.89
N GLN A 28 -0.23 -23.14 -16.18
CA GLN A 28 0.07 -22.03 -15.28
C GLN A 28 0.39 -20.78 -16.10
N ALA A 29 -0.14 -19.64 -15.64
CA ALA A 29 0.24 -18.36 -16.19
C ALA A 29 1.70 -18.04 -15.81
N PRO A 30 2.45 -17.34 -16.68
CA PRO A 30 3.80 -16.89 -16.36
C PRO A 30 3.78 -15.84 -15.24
N PHE A 31 4.87 -15.76 -14.49
CA PHE A 31 5.11 -14.61 -13.62
C PHE A 31 5.54 -13.42 -14.47
N GLN A 32 4.96 -12.28 -14.19
CA GLN A 32 5.31 -10.99 -14.77
C GLN A 32 5.75 -10.04 -13.66
N THR A 33 6.61 -9.11 -13.98
CA THR A 33 7.07 -8.09 -13.02
C THR A 33 6.99 -6.72 -13.70
N ASP A 34 6.32 -5.80 -13.03
CA ASP A 34 6.20 -4.41 -13.45
C ASP A 34 6.79 -3.49 -12.39
N GLU A 35 7.42 -2.43 -12.88
CA GLU A 35 8.07 -1.41 -12.07
C GLU A 35 7.63 -0.03 -12.55
N GLY A 36 7.61 0.94 -11.63
CA GLY A 36 7.26 2.32 -11.94
C GLY A 36 7.47 3.25 -10.74
N LEU A 37 7.01 4.49 -10.88
CA LEU A 37 7.10 5.53 -9.85
C LEU A 37 5.69 5.90 -9.39
N VAL A 38 5.48 5.90 -8.06
CA VAL A 38 4.23 6.37 -7.44
C VAL A 38 4.52 6.76 -5.98
N PHE A 39 3.75 7.65 -5.40
CA PHE A 39 3.89 8.11 -4.01
C PHE A 39 5.29 8.67 -3.68
N GLY A 40 5.99 9.25 -4.67
CA GLY A 40 7.35 9.76 -4.48
C GLY A 40 8.43 8.68 -4.39
N THR A 41 8.12 7.42 -4.68
CA THR A 41 9.05 6.28 -4.62
C THR A 41 8.86 5.32 -5.79
N MET A 42 9.74 4.32 -5.88
CA MET A 42 9.62 3.24 -6.87
C MET A 42 8.76 2.11 -6.32
N TYR A 43 7.93 1.52 -7.19
CA TYR A 43 7.26 0.25 -6.90
C TYR A 43 7.79 -0.86 -7.79
N LYS A 44 7.71 -2.10 -7.28
CA LYS A 44 7.95 -3.33 -8.03
C LYS A 44 6.91 -4.35 -7.63
N ILE A 45 6.11 -4.80 -8.60
CA ILE A 45 5.01 -5.75 -8.38
C ILE A 45 5.25 -6.97 -9.25
N THR A 46 5.23 -8.15 -8.62
CA THR A 46 5.30 -9.44 -9.32
C THR A 46 3.96 -10.16 -9.16
N TYR A 47 3.38 -10.57 -10.26
CA TYR A 47 2.09 -11.26 -10.32
C TYR A 47 2.10 -12.40 -11.33
N GLN A 48 1.17 -13.32 -11.21
CA GLN A 48 1.02 -14.45 -12.10
C GLN A 48 -0.23 -14.26 -12.99
N SER A 49 -0.02 -13.95 -14.27
CA SER A 49 -1.09 -13.73 -15.24
C SER A 49 -0.63 -14.03 -16.66
N LYS A 50 -1.56 -14.44 -17.52
CA LYS A 50 -1.34 -14.51 -18.98
C LYS A 50 -1.44 -13.15 -19.64
N GLU A 51 -2.17 -12.23 -19.03
CA GLU A 51 -2.37 -10.87 -19.51
C GLU A 51 -1.41 -9.92 -18.78
N ASN A 52 -0.98 -8.88 -19.49
CA ASN A 52 -0.20 -7.82 -18.87
C ASN A 52 -1.16 -6.87 -18.14
N LEU A 53 -1.05 -6.83 -16.80
CA LEU A 53 -1.92 -6.03 -15.92
C LEU A 53 -1.30 -4.68 -15.55
N LYS A 54 -0.18 -4.29 -16.16
CA LYS A 54 0.55 -3.06 -15.79
C LYS A 54 -0.35 -1.83 -15.78
N LYS A 55 -1.15 -1.64 -16.84
CA LYS A 55 -2.04 -0.47 -16.96
C LYS A 55 -3.11 -0.46 -15.87
N ASP A 56 -3.67 -1.62 -15.54
CA ASP A 56 -4.71 -1.72 -14.52
C ASP A 56 -4.12 -1.46 -13.13
N ILE A 57 -2.94 -2.01 -12.85
CA ILE A 57 -2.18 -1.77 -11.62
C ILE A 57 -1.86 -0.28 -11.49
N GLU A 58 -1.31 0.35 -12.54
CA GLU A 58 -0.99 1.78 -12.53
C GLU A 58 -2.24 2.64 -12.34
N ALA A 59 -3.38 2.25 -12.93
CA ALA A 59 -4.64 2.95 -12.75
C ALA A 59 -5.12 2.91 -11.28
N GLU A 60 -5.03 1.76 -10.62
CA GLU A 60 -5.39 1.64 -9.20
C GLU A 60 -4.41 2.43 -8.30
N LEU A 61 -3.11 2.32 -8.54
CA LEU A 61 -2.11 3.11 -7.81
C LEU A 61 -2.35 4.62 -7.99
N GLN A 62 -2.75 5.05 -9.19
CA GLN A 62 -3.04 6.46 -9.44
C GLN A 62 -4.30 6.96 -8.71
N LYS A 63 -5.32 6.12 -8.53
CA LYS A 63 -6.49 6.47 -7.69
C LYS A 63 -6.05 6.77 -6.25
N VAL A 64 -5.22 5.89 -5.67
CA VAL A 64 -4.67 6.11 -4.32
C VAL A 64 -3.79 7.36 -4.28
N ASN A 65 -2.95 7.58 -5.32
CA ASN A 65 -2.10 8.76 -5.41
C ASN A 65 -2.89 10.07 -5.45
N ASN A 66 -4.04 10.07 -6.13
CA ASN A 66 -4.90 11.26 -6.23
C ASN A 66 -5.69 11.53 -4.96
N SER A 67 -6.02 10.52 -4.18
CA SER A 67 -6.77 10.66 -2.94
C SER A 67 -5.85 10.91 -1.73
N LEU A 68 -4.86 10.02 -1.50
CA LEU A 68 -4.19 9.86 -0.22
C LEU A 68 -2.70 10.19 -0.22
N SER A 69 -2.08 10.53 -1.36
CA SER A 69 -0.65 10.77 -1.40
C SER A 69 -0.29 12.20 -0.98
N PRO A 70 0.47 12.40 0.11
CA PRO A 70 0.98 13.71 0.48
C PRO A 70 2.10 14.21 -0.45
N PHE A 71 2.62 13.35 -1.33
CA PHE A 71 3.60 13.71 -2.37
C PHE A 71 2.94 14.28 -3.63
N ASN A 72 1.64 14.09 -3.81
CA ASN A 72 0.86 14.68 -4.88
C ASN A 72 0.20 15.96 -4.36
N LYS A 73 0.61 17.11 -4.91
CA LYS A 73 0.10 18.43 -4.49
C LYS A 73 -1.39 18.62 -4.74
N GLU A 74 -1.93 17.90 -5.72
CA GLU A 74 -3.33 17.96 -6.12
C GLU A 74 -4.20 16.87 -5.44
N SER A 75 -3.61 16.05 -4.57
CA SER A 75 -4.35 15.00 -3.88
C SER A 75 -5.35 15.57 -2.87
N VAL A 76 -6.41 14.80 -2.60
CA VAL A 76 -7.44 15.16 -1.61
C VAL A 76 -6.79 15.46 -0.25
N ILE A 77 -5.92 14.58 0.24
CA ILE A 77 -5.24 14.74 1.54
C ILE A 77 -4.37 16.01 1.58
N THR A 78 -3.65 16.33 0.50
CA THR A 78 -2.78 17.51 0.46
C THR A 78 -3.61 18.78 0.50
N ARG A 79 -4.69 18.85 -0.24
CA ARG A 79 -5.59 20.00 -0.26
C ARG A 79 -6.27 20.21 1.09
N ILE A 80 -6.75 19.14 1.73
CA ILE A 80 -7.30 19.19 3.09
C ILE A 80 -6.24 19.71 4.08
N ASN A 81 -5.01 19.20 4.02
CA ASN A 81 -3.92 19.64 4.89
C ASN A 81 -3.49 21.10 4.66
N ASN A 82 -3.79 21.64 3.49
CA ASN A 82 -3.60 23.07 3.16
C ASN A 82 -4.79 23.95 3.55
N ASN A 83 -5.81 23.40 4.19
CA ASN A 83 -7.08 24.07 4.53
C ASN A 83 -7.82 24.59 3.28
N GLU A 84 -7.71 23.90 2.16
CA GLU A 84 -8.49 24.21 0.97
C GLU A 84 -9.89 23.62 1.12
N GLU A 85 -10.89 24.40 0.72
CA GLU A 85 -12.28 23.92 0.69
C GLU A 85 -12.42 22.84 -0.40
N MET A 86 -12.77 21.62 0.01
CA MET A 86 -13.02 20.53 -0.91
C MET A 86 -13.87 19.42 -0.28
N THR A 87 -14.53 18.66 -1.15
CA THR A 87 -15.27 17.48 -0.73
C THR A 87 -14.33 16.27 -0.65
N ALA A 88 -14.35 15.57 0.47
CA ALA A 88 -13.63 14.31 0.64
C ALA A 88 -14.17 13.24 -0.32
N ASP A 89 -13.30 12.52 -1.01
CA ASP A 89 -13.72 11.38 -1.81
C ASP A 89 -14.00 10.12 -0.96
N SER A 90 -14.56 9.10 -1.57
CA SER A 90 -14.93 7.86 -0.86
C SER A 90 -13.72 7.12 -0.27
N MET A 91 -12.56 7.18 -0.92
CA MET A 91 -11.34 6.53 -0.45
C MET A 91 -10.78 7.25 0.78
N PHE A 92 -10.70 8.59 0.73
CA PHE A 92 -10.32 9.39 1.88
C PHE A 92 -11.26 9.19 3.06
N THR A 93 -12.58 9.24 2.81
CA THR A 93 -13.62 9.02 3.82
C THR A 93 -13.47 7.65 4.50
N TYR A 94 -13.26 6.60 3.72
CA TYR A 94 -13.05 5.25 4.26
C TYR A 94 -11.81 5.18 5.15
N VAL A 95 -10.66 5.67 4.66
CA VAL A 95 -9.40 5.63 5.41
C VAL A 95 -9.47 6.51 6.67
N PHE A 96 -10.10 7.68 6.59
CA PHE A 96 -10.30 8.56 7.73
C PHE A 96 -11.11 7.88 8.84
N ARG A 97 -12.25 7.28 8.50
CA ARG A 97 -13.10 6.56 9.47
C ARG A 97 -12.35 5.40 10.11
N LEU A 98 -11.69 4.56 9.31
CA LEU A 98 -10.87 3.45 9.80
C LEU A 98 -9.77 3.94 10.75
N ALA A 99 -9.07 5.01 10.38
CA ALA A 99 -8.01 5.59 11.22
C ALA A 99 -8.57 6.14 12.54
N LYS A 100 -9.75 6.75 12.52
CA LYS A 100 -10.43 7.24 13.74
C LYS A 100 -10.83 6.09 14.67
N ASP A 101 -11.36 5.00 14.12
CA ASP A 101 -11.70 3.77 14.87
C ASP A 101 -10.45 3.18 15.53
N ILE A 102 -9.35 3.05 14.79
CA ILE A 102 -8.07 2.55 15.34
C ILE A 102 -7.53 3.49 16.42
N SER A 103 -7.65 4.81 16.24
CA SER A 103 -7.24 5.78 17.27
C SER A 103 -8.03 5.59 18.58
N GLN A 104 -9.33 5.33 18.47
CA GLN A 104 -10.18 5.04 19.64
C GLN A 104 -9.80 3.72 20.31
N GLU A 105 -9.66 2.63 19.54
CA GLU A 105 -9.30 1.31 20.05
C GLU A 105 -7.93 1.28 20.73
N THR A 106 -7.00 2.11 20.26
CA THR A 106 -5.64 2.21 20.80
C THR A 106 -5.49 3.30 21.86
N TYR A 107 -6.60 3.94 22.25
CA TYR A 107 -6.59 5.04 23.24
C TYR A 107 -5.63 6.18 22.84
N GLY A 108 -5.54 6.48 21.55
CA GLY A 108 -4.66 7.51 21.00
C GLY A 108 -3.18 7.10 20.86
N ALA A 109 -2.83 5.82 21.03
CA ALA A 109 -1.49 5.35 20.73
C ALA A 109 -1.19 5.42 19.22
N PHE A 110 -2.21 5.30 18.38
CA PHE A 110 -2.21 5.69 16.99
C PHE A 110 -3.04 6.96 16.83
N ASP A 111 -2.49 8.00 16.19
CA ASP A 111 -3.19 9.26 15.94
C ASP A 111 -2.81 9.84 14.58
N ILE A 112 -3.80 9.97 13.67
CA ILE A 112 -3.58 10.50 12.32
C ILE A 112 -3.26 11.99 12.29
N THR A 113 -3.46 12.70 13.39
CA THR A 113 -3.19 14.15 13.51
C THR A 113 -1.77 14.48 13.96
N VAL A 114 -0.91 13.47 14.17
CA VAL A 114 0.45 13.61 14.73
C VAL A 114 1.43 14.36 13.82
N ALA A 115 1.09 14.63 12.55
CA ALA A 115 1.99 15.23 11.56
C ALA A 115 2.68 16.53 12.01
N PRO A 116 2.07 17.46 12.76
CA PRO A 116 2.75 18.65 13.27
C PRO A 116 3.95 18.31 14.17
N LEU A 117 3.83 17.29 15.03
CA LEU A 117 4.92 16.81 15.88
C LEU A 117 6.03 16.13 15.05
N VAL A 118 5.64 15.27 14.09
CA VAL A 118 6.57 14.59 13.17
C VAL A 118 7.40 15.62 12.38
N ASN A 119 6.74 16.67 11.88
CA ASN A 119 7.42 17.78 11.18
C ASN A 119 8.37 18.56 12.09
N ALA A 120 7.97 18.83 13.33
CA ALA A 120 8.81 19.54 14.30
C ALA A 120 10.11 18.76 14.58
N TRP A 121 10.03 17.44 14.71
CA TRP A 121 11.20 16.57 14.90
C TRP A 121 12.03 16.34 13.62
N GLY A 122 11.60 16.88 12.47
CA GLY A 122 12.31 16.77 11.20
C GLY A 122 12.16 15.42 10.49
N PHE A 123 11.23 14.58 10.92
CA PHE A 123 10.90 13.31 10.26
C PHE A 123 9.84 13.47 9.16
N GLY A 124 9.24 14.65 9.02
CA GLY A 124 8.23 14.96 8.01
C GLY A 124 8.82 15.69 6.78
N PHE A 125 7.98 16.45 6.11
CA PHE A 125 8.34 17.21 4.89
C PHE A 125 9.11 18.50 5.16
N LYS A 126 9.29 18.90 6.42
CA LYS A 126 10.01 20.11 6.83
C LYS A 126 11.28 19.71 7.58
N ASN A 127 12.35 20.50 7.39
CA ASN A 127 13.57 20.33 8.14
C ASN A 127 13.32 20.57 9.63
N ALA A 128 14.03 19.81 10.47
CA ALA A 128 14.00 20.01 11.92
C ALA A 128 14.35 21.46 12.27
N THR A 129 13.51 22.06 13.10
CA THR A 129 13.82 23.35 13.72
C THR A 129 14.47 23.10 15.08
N ASN A 130 15.14 24.12 15.66
CA ASN A 130 15.67 24.00 17.00
C ASN A 130 14.50 23.85 18.00
N ILE A 131 14.20 22.60 18.40
CA ILE A 131 13.02 22.26 19.18
C ILE A 131 13.28 22.58 20.63
N GLN A 132 12.50 23.50 21.18
CA GLN A 132 12.46 23.78 22.62
C GLN A 132 11.19 23.14 23.23
N ALA A 133 11.22 22.82 24.51
CA ALA A 133 10.10 22.16 25.17
C ALA A 133 8.77 22.90 24.99
N HIS A 134 8.75 24.23 25.08
CA HIS A 134 7.55 25.03 24.90
C HIS A 134 6.99 24.96 23.47
N THR A 135 7.85 24.69 22.46
CA THR A 135 7.39 24.50 21.08
C THR A 135 6.58 23.22 20.96
N ILE A 136 7.03 22.15 21.58
CA ILE A 136 6.30 20.87 21.62
C ILE A 136 4.95 21.02 22.32
N ASP A 137 4.91 21.70 23.47
CA ASP A 137 3.66 21.95 24.21
C ASP A 137 2.66 22.77 23.36
N SER A 138 3.15 23.76 22.61
CA SER A 138 2.32 24.55 21.69
C SER A 138 1.80 23.71 20.53
N ILE A 139 2.57 22.79 20.00
CA ILE A 139 2.18 21.93 18.87
C ILE A 139 1.19 20.85 19.34
N ARG A 140 1.38 20.27 20.54
CA ARG A 140 0.50 19.23 21.08
C ARG A 140 -0.96 19.63 21.16
N GLN A 141 -1.28 20.93 21.33
CA GLN A 141 -2.67 21.39 21.33
C GLN A 141 -3.39 21.20 20.00
N PHE A 142 -2.66 21.01 18.89
CA PHE A 142 -3.20 20.72 17.55
C PHE A 142 -3.26 19.22 17.21
N VAL A 143 -2.79 18.36 18.11
CA VAL A 143 -2.81 16.90 17.96
C VAL A 143 -3.93 16.33 18.81
N GLY A 144 -4.65 15.37 18.27
CA GLY A 144 -5.78 14.69 18.93
C GLY A 144 -6.85 14.31 17.91
N PHE A 145 -7.03 13.02 17.67
CA PHE A 145 -8.01 12.49 16.70
C PHE A 145 -9.46 12.90 17.03
N GLU A 146 -9.74 13.22 18.31
CA GLU A 146 -11.03 13.71 18.78
C GLU A 146 -11.35 15.14 18.33
N LYS A 147 -10.36 15.87 17.82
CA LYS A 147 -10.49 17.28 17.41
C LYS A 147 -10.88 17.45 15.94
N ILE A 148 -10.90 16.35 15.19
CA ILE A 148 -11.21 16.35 13.77
C ILE A 148 -12.43 15.49 13.47
N ASP A 149 -13.24 15.93 12.51
CA ASP A 149 -14.40 15.18 12.06
C ASP A 149 -14.64 15.41 10.56
N LEU A 150 -15.32 14.47 9.91
CA LEU A 150 -15.85 14.67 8.57
C LEU A 150 -17.24 15.30 8.71
N ILE A 151 -17.44 16.42 8.02
CA ILE A 151 -18.74 17.04 7.87
C ILE A 151 -19.28 16.59 6.53
N ASP A 152 -20.39 15.83 6.55
CA ASP A 152 -21.09 15.34 5.36
C ASP A 152 -21.88 16.48 4.67
#